data_f3cd681e97f7ca74c389fcafbc19d1ed
#
_entry.id   f3cd681e97f7ca74c389fcafbc19d1ed
#
_cell.length_a   1.000
_cell.length_b   1.000
_cell.length_c   1.000
_cell.angle_alpha   90.00
_cell.angle_beta   90.00
_cell.angle_gamma   90.00
#
_symmetry.space_group_name_H-M   'P 1'
#
loop_
_entity.id
_entity.type
_entity.pdbx_description
1 polymer ?
#
loop_
_entity_poly.entity_id
_entity_poly.type
_entity_poly.pdbx_seq_one_letter_code
_entity_poly.pdbx_strand_id
1 'polypeptide(L)'
;PKYLLKSRIRRCRCCGKIAPIIQFGVDDEMRRCLFCRANGRYEYISEAIDELGKLEGKIIFELDDNSPLRKKLKKYGKNYIRSFYSEKIPFGTVLEDGTRNEDIQHLSFSDNSIDLMISSDVLEHVVDINAAFEEMKRVLKPGGKHIFSIPMYDGMTRQRASIEDGRIKYILPKHYHCDPAKDGNGFILVFWDYGKDFATRFSDDRMRISIAKGPFGPDGKIVWCAEKL
;
A
#
# COMPACT_ATOMS: atom_id res chain seq x y z
N PRO A 1 -13.46 -23.68 15.35
CA PRO A 1 -14.06 -22.94 14.24
C PRO A 1 -13.61 -23.50 12.90
N LYS A 2 -14.53 -23.63 11.94
CA LYS A 2 -14.29 -24.23 10.60
C LYS A 2 -13.11 -23.58 9.85
N TYR A 3 -12.77 -22.33 10.14
CA TYR A 3 -11.68 -21.62 9.47
C TYR A 3 -10.28 -22.17 9.80
N LEU A 4 -10.06 -22.64 11.02
CA LEU A 4 -8.76 -23.22 11.42
C LEU A 4 -8.37 -24.44 10.58
N LEU A 5 -9.33 -25.15 10.01
CA LEU A 5 -9.09 -26.27 9.11
C LEU A 5 -8.41 -25.84 7.80
N LYS A 6 -8.48 -24.55 7.43
CA LYS A 6 -7.77 -23.96 6.27
C LYS A 6 -6.34 -23.57 6.60
N SER A 7 -5.93 -23.65 7.85
CA SER A 7 -4.54 -23.37 8.24
C SER A 7 -3.58 -24.37 7.61
N ARG A 8 -2.38 -23.90 7.26
CA ARG A 8 -1.37 -24.71 6.55
C ARG A 8 0.02 -24.40 7.09
N ILE A 9 0.90 -25.41 7.08
CA ILE A 9 2.34 -25.19 7.23
C ILE A 9 2.89 -25.09 5.81
N ARG A 10 3.42 -23.93 5.43
CA ARG A 10 4.01 -23.69 4.11
C ARG A 10 5.03 -22.55 4.17
N ARG A 11 5.75 -22.37 3.08
CA ARG A 11 6.61 -21.20 2.92
C ARG A 11 5.77 -19.91 2.84
N CYS A 12 6.05 -18.97 3.74
CA CYS A 12 5.46 -17.64 3.70
C CYS A 12 6.11 -16.81 2.58
N ARG A 13 5.32 -16.16 1.74
CA ARG A 13 5.79 -15.35 0.63
C ARG A 13 6.50 -14.07 1.08
N CYS A 14 6.15 -13.53 2.24
CA CYS A 14 6.80 -12.31 2.77
C CYS A 14 8.13 -12.61 3.46
N CYS A 15 8.18 -13.53 4.42
CA CYS A 15 9.41 -13.77 5.19
C CYS A 15 10.26 -14.93 4.69
N GLY A 16 9.78 -15.71 3.72
CA GLY A 16 10.47 -16.85 3.13
C GLY A 16 10.61 -18.09 4.04
N LYS A 17 10.18 -18.03 5.29
CA LYS A 17 10.25 -19.14 6.23
C LYS A 17 9.13 -20.16 6.01
N ILE A 18 9.42 -21.44 6.26
CA ILE A 18 8.36 -22.45 6.47
C ILE A 18 7.69 -22.09 7.80
N ALA A 19 6.41 -21.82 7.76
CA ALA A 19 5.66 -21.24 8.88
C ALA A 19 4.25 -21.80 8.94
N PRO A 20 3.66 -21.91 10.15
CA PRO A 20 2.23 -22.01 10.27
C PRO A 20 1.57 -20.73 9.74
N ILE A 21 0.68 -20.91 8.79
CA ILE A 21 -0.18 -19.85 8.24
C ILE A 21 -1.58 -20.13 8.77
N ILE A 22 -1.99 -19.35 9.75
CA ILE A 22 -3.24 -19.59 10.48
C ILE A 22 -4.37 -18.79 9.83
N GLN A 23 -5.48 -19.45 9.61
CA GLN A 23 -6.71 -18.84 9.10
C GLN A 23 -7.66 -18.58 10.27
N PHE A 24 -7.92 -17.30 10.57
CA PHE A 24 -8.79 -16.87 11.67
C PHE A 24 -10.22 -16.54 11.23
N GLY A 25 -10.48 -16.41 9.94
CA GLY A 25 -11.78 -16.05 9.38
C GLY A 25 -11.97 -16.53 7.95
N VAL A 26 -12.98 -15.99 7.27
CA VAL A 26 -13.41 -16.46 5.94
C VAL A 26 -12.50 -16.01 4.80
N ASP A 27 -11.94 -14.82 4.88
CA ASP A 27 -11.15 -14.18 3.85
C ASP A 27 -9.63 -14.22 4.14
N ASP A 28 -8.85 -13.80 3.16
CA ASP A 28 -7.40 -13.81 3.23
C ASP A 28 -6.83 -12.70 4.14
N GLU A 29 -7.63 -11.66 4.47
CA GLU A 29 -7.25 -10.65 5.47
C GLU A 29 -7.19 -11.26 6.88
N MET A 30 -7.98 -12.29 7.12
CA MET A 30 -7.99 -13.02 8.39
C MET A 30 -6.95 -14.15 8.44
N ARG A 31 -6.03 -14.21 7.48
CA ARG A 31 -4.90 -15.15 7.46
C ARG A 31 -3.66 -14.47 8.03
N ARG A 32 -2.85 -15.20 8.81
CA ARG A 32 -1.60 -14.66 9.39
C ARG A 32 -0.49 -15.69 9.38
N CYS A 33 0.68 -15.25 8.91
CA CYS A 33 1.94 -15.98 9.13
C CYS A 33 2.37 -15.77 10.59
N LEU A 34 2.65 -16.84 11.35
CA LEU A 34 3.04 -16.73 12.75
C LEU A 34 4.41 -16.05 12.97
N PHE A 35 5.30 -16.00 11.96
CA PHE A 35 6.61 -15.36 12.10
C PHE A 35 6.66 -13.89 11.72
N CYS A 36 5.97 -13.49 10.66
CA CYS A 36 6.02 -12.10 10.19
C CYS A 36 4.68 -11.38 10.26
N ARG A 37 3.60 -12.07 10.66
CA ARG A 37 2.22 -11.59 10.73
C ARG A 37 1.60 -11.17 9.39
N ALA A 38 2.26 -11.46 8.25
CA ALA A 38 1.69 -11.18 6.95
C ALA A 38 0.31 -11.81 6.82
N ASN A 39 -0.65 -11.03 6.33
CA ASN A 39 -1.95 -11.49 5.84
C ASN A 39 -1.86 -11.83 4.35
N GLY A 40 -3.00 -12.20 3.74
CA GLY A 40 -3.05 -12.54 2.32
C GLY A 40 -2.61 -11.39 1.42
N ARG A 41 -3.06 -10.18 1.71
CA ARG A 41 -2.74 -8.99 0.94
C ARG A 41 -1.23 -8.74 0.84
N TYR A 42 -0.51 -8.75 1.95
CA TYR A 42 0.94 -8.61 1.95
C TYR A 42 1.65 -9.77 1.24
N GLU A 43 1.12 -10.99 1.31
CA GLU A 43 1.68 -12.11 0.55
C GLU A 43 1.53 -11.89 -0.96
N TYR A 44 0.39 -11.33 -1.43
CA TYR A 44 0.16 -11.03 -2.84
C TYR A 44 1.03 -9.88 -3.33
N ILE A 45 1.17 -8.80 -2.54
CA ILE A 45 2.12 -7.71 -2.84
C ILE A 45 3.55 -8.26 -2.92
N SER A 46 3.94 -9.11 -1.96
CA SER A 46 5.26 -9.75 -1.96
C SER A 46 5.52 -10.59 -3.22
N GLU A 47 4.52 -11.29 -3.72
CA GLU A 47 4.59 -12.09 -4.95
C GLU A 47 4.72 -11.19 -6.19
N ALA A 48 3.95 -10.10 -6.26
CA ALA A 48 4.08 -9.12 -7.33
C ALA A 48 5.48 -8.47 -7.36
N ILE A 49 6.05 -8.18 -6.19
CA ILE A 49 7.43 -7.67 -6.07
C ILE A 49 8.45 -8.71 -6.59
N ASP A 50 8.28 -10.00 -6.28
CA ASP A 50 9.18 -11.06 -6.75
C ASP A 50 9.21 -11.16 -8.28
N GLU A 51 8.08 -10.90 -8.93
CA GLU A 51 7.97 -10.93 -10.40
C GLU A 51 8.65 -9.75 -11.10
N LEU A 52 8.95 -8.66 -10.37
CA LEU A 52 9.76 -7.57 -10.91
C LEU A 52 11.22 -7.98 -11.14
N GLY A 53 11.65 -9.13 -10.62
CA GLY A 53 13.00 -9.64 -10.75
C GLY A 53 13.98 -9.02 -9.76
N LYS A 54 15.20 -8.72 -10.22
CA LYS A 54 16.29 -8.23 -9.35
C LYS A 54 16.06 -6.77 -8.96
N LEU A 55 16.15 -6.50 -7.65
CA LEU A 55 16.01 -5.16 -7.07
C LEU A 55 17.34 -4.63 -6.48
N GLU A 56 18.46 -5.32 -6.70
CA GLU A 56 19.79 -4.87 -6.26
C GLU A 56 20.12 -3.52 -6.90
N GLY A 57 20.52 -2.57 -6.06
CA GLY A 57 20.82 -1.20 -6.47
C GLY A 57 19.60 -0.30 -6.72
N LYS A 58 18.40 -0.84 -6.67
CA LYS A 58 17.15 -0.07 -6.80
C LYS A 58 16.81 0.64 -5.50
N ILE A 59 16.27 1.85 -5.60
CA ILE A 59 15.71 2.59 -4.47
C ILE A 59 14.26 2.17 -4.28
N ILE A 60 13.98 1.60 -3.12
CA ILE A 60 12.66 1.06 -2.75
C ILE A 60 12.08 1.94 -1.65
N PHE A 61 10.90 2.48 -1.87
CA PHE A 61 10.16 3.29 -0.91
C PHE A 61 8.85 2.60 -0.52
N GLU A 62 8.65 2.37 0.77
CA GLU A 62 7.43 1.77 1.31
C GLU A 62 6.69 2.75 2.22
N LEU A 63 5.40 2.96 1.92
CA LEU A 63 4.50 3.80 2.72
C LEU A 63 3.92 3.00 3.91
N ASP A 64 4.79 2.32 4.64
CA ASP A 64 4.47 1.58 5.87
C ASP A 64 5.77 1.34 6.64
N ASP A 65 5.84 1.79 7.87
CA ASP A 65 7.02 1.62 8.73
C ASP A 65 7.08 0.26 9.44
N ASN A 66 5.96 -0.46 9.49
CA ASN A 66 5.81 -1.69 10.25
C ASN A 66 5.26 -2.87 9.44
N SER A 67 5.33 -2.81 8.13
CA SER A 67 4.82 -3.87 7.27
C SER A 67 5.55 -5.21 7.42
N PRO A 68 4.88 -6.34 7.18
CA PRO A 68 5.52 -7.65 7.09
C PRO A 68 6.59 -7.75 6.00
N LEU A 69 6.52 -6.92 4.93
CA LEU A 69 7.47 -6.89 3.83
C LEU A 69 8.88 -6.46 4.29
N ARG A 70 8.97 -5.70 5.38
CA ARG A 70 10.26 -5.36 6.01
C ARG A 70 11.17 -6.58 6.21
N LYS A 71 10.60 -7.75 6.55
CA LYS A 71 11.40 -8.98 6.71
C LYS A 71 12.13 -9.39 5.44
N LYS A 72 11.53 -9.11 4.28
CA LYS A 72 12.07 -9.38 2.95
C LYS A 72 12.97 -8.25 2.44
N LEU A 73 12.52 -7.00 2.61
CA LEU A 73 13.12 -5.84 1.96
C LEU A 73 14.33 -5.26 2.71
N LYS A 74 14.47 -5.52 4.01
CA LYS A 74 15.59 -5.02 4.82
C LYS A 74 16.99 -5.44 4.29
N LYS A 75 17.07 -6.47 3.46
CA LYS A 75 18.33 -6.90 2.82
C LYS A 75 18.92 -5.86 1.86
N TYR A 76 18.08 -4.91 1.39
CA TYR A 76 18.52 -3.83 0.50
C TYR A 76 19.14 -2.63 1.24
N GLY A 77 19.24 -2.71 2.59
CA GLY A 77 19.92 -1.74 3.43
C GLY A 77 19.40 -0.32 3.24
N LYS A 78 20.29 0.64 3.01
CA LYS A 78 19.95 2.06 2.83
C LYS A 78 19.08 2.36 1.61
N ASN A 79 19.00 1.44 0.67
CA ASN A 79 18.17 1.59 -0.53
C ASN A 79 16.69 1.21 -0.26
N TYR A 80 16.38 0.69 0.92
CA TYR A 80 15.02 0.44 1.36
C TYR A 80 14.61 1.47 2.41
N ILE A 81 13.72 2.38 2.01
CA ILE A 81 13.23 3.51 2.79
C ILE A 81 11.81 3.18 3.22
N ARG A 82 11.54 3.33 4.51
CA ARG A 82 10.20 3.16 5.10
C ARG A 82 9.65 4.51 5.51
N SER A 83 8.34 4.67 5.48
CA SER A 83 7.72 5.90 5.96
C SER A 83 6.52 5.64 6.86
N PHE A 84 6.18 6.65 7.62
CA PHE A 84 4.92 6.82 8.34
C PHE A 84 4.34 8.18 7.97
N TYR A 85 3.10 8.43 8.33
CA TYR A 85 2.43 9.71 8.18
C TYR A 85 2.11 10.32 9.54
N SER A 86 2.50 11.57 9.75
CA SER A 86 2.12 12.35 10.93
C SER A 86 2.13 13.84 10.62
N GLU A 87 1.04 14.53 10.89
CA GLU A 87 0.96 15.99 10.78
C GLU A 87 1.71 16.72 11.90
N LYS A 88 2.13 16.00 12.94
CA LYS A 88 2.84 16.57 14.12
C LYS A 88 4.33 16.81 13.88
N ILE A 89 4.88 16.21 12.82
CA ILE A 89 6.30 16.23 12.49
C ILE A 89 6.42 16.73 11.05
N PRO A 90 7.37 17.63 10.73
CA PRO A 90 7.56 18.10 9.36
C PRO A 90 7.79 16.94 8.38
N PHE A 91 7.14 16.99 7.22
CA PHE A 91 7.36 15.98 6.16
C PHE A 91 8.82 16.03 5.68
N GLY A 92 9.36 14.87 5.31
CA GLY A 92 10.77 14.69 4.99
C GLY A 92 11.67 14.45 6.19
N THR A 93 11.17 14.59 7.44
CA THR A 93 11.96 14.28 8.64
C THR A 93 12.34 12.81 8.67
N VAL A 94 13.62 12.54 8.92
CA VAL A 94 14.17 11.18 9.08
C VAL A 94 14.41 10.92 10.55
N LEU A 95 13.81 9.87 11.08
CA LEU A 95 13.99 9.42 12.45
C LEU A 95 15.31 8.65 12.62
N GLU A 96 15.75 8.44 13.85
CA GLU A 96 17.00 7.72 14.19
C GLU A 96 17.06 6.30 13.59
N ASP A 97 15.92 5.62 13.43
CA ASP A 97 15.83 4.29 12.84
C ASP A 97 15.78 4.30 11.30
N GLY A 98 15.94 5.48 10.69
CA GLY A 98 15.91 5.70 9.25
C GLY A 98 14.50 5.77 8.62
N THR A 99 13.45 5.71 9.44
CA THR A 99 12.07 5.87 8.97
C THR A 99 11.79 7.34 8.68
N ARG A 100 11.04 7.65 7.63
CA ARG A 100 10.73 9.02 7.21
C ARG A 100 9.27 9.37 7.47
N ASN A 101 9.00 10.63 7.82
CA ASN A 101 7.65 11.16 7.79
C ASN A 101 7.33 11.69 6.39
N GLU A 102 6.39 11.07 5.70
CA GLU A 102 6.04 11.42 4.31
C GLU A 102 4.53 11.49 4.12
N ASP A 103 4.10 12.45 3.31
CA ASP A 103 2.75 12.51 2.74
C ASP A 103 2.85 12.18 1.25
N ILE A 104 2.09 11.17 0.80
CA ILE A 104 2.08 10.76 -0.62
C ILE A 104 1.60 11.88 -1.55
N GLN A 105 0.90 12.89 -1.03
CA GLN A 105 0.45 14.06 -1.77
C GLN A 105 1.57 15.11 -1.96
N HIS A 106 2.64 15.05 -1.14
CA HIS A 106 3.77 15.99 -1.13
C HIS A 106 5.04 15.30 -0.66
N LEU A 107 5.57 14.40 -1.47
CA LEU A 107 6.75 13.61 -1.14
C LEU A 107 8.03 14.47 -1.12
N SER A 108 8.84 14.30 -0.09
CA SER A 108 10.10 15.05 0.07
C SER A 108 11.26 14.54 -0.84
N PHE A 109 10.99 13.55 -1.70
CA PHE A 109 11.98 12.99 -2.63
C PHE A 109 12.16 13.88 -3.85
N SER A 110 13.38 13.84 -4.42
CA SER A 110 13.66 14.47 -5.70
C SER A 110 12.94 13.78 -6.85
N ASP A 111 12.76 14.48 -7.96
CA ASP A 111 12.21 13.93 -9.19
C ASP A 111 13.05 12.73 -9.65
N ASN A 112 12.40 11.71 -10.20
CA ASN A 112 13.04 10.53 -10.78
C ASN A 112 14.07 9.85 -9.84
N SER A 113 13.74 9.75 -8.55
CA SER A 113 14.65 9.20 -7.54
C SER A 113 14.30 7.79 -7.07
N ILE A 114 13.04 7.36 -7.24
CA ILE A 114 12.52 6.10 -6.73
C ILE A 114 12.34 5.08 -7.88
N ASP A 115 12.84 3.86 -7.68
CA ASP A 115 12.65 2.77 -8.64
C ASP A 115 11.37 1.96 -8.35
N LEU A 116 11.04 1.77 -7.06
CA LEU A 116 9.89 0.99 -6.63
C LEU A 116 9.23 1.65 -5.42
N MET A 117 7.96 1.99 -5.56
CA MET A 117 7.09 2.36 -4.44
C MET A 117 6.23 1.17 -4.06
N ILE A 118 5.87 1.08 -2.77
CA ILE A 118 5.01 0.04 -2.23
C ILE A 118 4.04 0.67 -1.24
N SER A 119 2.75 0.34 -1.34
CA SER A 119 1.76 0.68 -0.32
C SER A 119 0.69 -0.39 -0.19
N SER A 120 -0.01 -0.37 0.92
CA SER A 120 -1.06 -1.34 1.21
C SER A 120 -2.21 -0.65 1.91
N ASP A 121 -3.30 -0.43 1.16
CA ASP A 121 -4.50 0.27 1.61
C ASP A 121 -4.18 1.66 2.21
N VAL A 122 -3.56 2.51 1.39
CA VAL A 122 -3.20 3.90 1.71
C VAL A 122 -4.03 4.89 0.90
N LEU A 123 -4.21 4.64 -0.41
CA LEU A 123 -4.76 5.64 -1.33
C LEU A 123 -6.21 6.01 -1.04
N GLU A 124 -6.99 5.13 -0.41
CA GLU A 124 -8.37 5.43 0.00
C GLU A 124 -8.46 6.46 1.13
N HIS A 125 -7.34 6.70 1.83
CA HIS A 125 -7.24 7.67 2.92
C HIS A 125 -6.68 9.02 2.49
N VAL A 126 -6.26 9.14 1.24
CA VAL A 126 -5.68 10.35 0.67
C VAL A 126 -6.79 11.37 0.36
N VAL A 127 -6.61 12.61 0.78
CA VAL A 127 -7.59 13.69 0.55
C VAL A 127 -7.62 14.08 -0.92
N ASP A 128 -6.47 14.41 -1.49
CA ASP A 128 -6.31 14.74 -2.91
C ASP A 128 -5.57 13.62 -3.65
N ILE A 129 -6.33 12.72 -4.21
CA ILE A 129 -5.78 11.58 -4.94
C ILE A 129 -5.05 12.01 -6.22
N ASN A 130 -5.44 13.13 -6.83
CA ASN A 130 -4.75 13.63 -8.03
C ASN A 130 -3.36 14.14 -7.66
N ALA A 131 -3.21 14.88 -6.55
CA ALA A 131 -1.90 15.28 -6.03
C ALA A 131 -1.01 14.06 -5.76
N ALA A 132 -1.54 12.99 -5.16
CA ALA A 132 -0.79 11.76 -4.93
C ALA A 132 -0.30 11.12 -6.23
N PHE A 133 -1.14 11.05 -7.28
CA PHE A 133 -0.72 10.50 -8.57
C PHE A 133 0.32 11.40 -9.26
N GLU A 134 0.20 12.73 -9.18
CA GLU A 134 1.22 13.63 -9.70
C GLU A 134 2.56 13.48 -8.97
N GLU A 135 2.56 13.33 -7.65
CA GLU A 135 3.78 13.06 -6.88
C GLU A 135 4.39 11.69 -7.22
N MET A 136 3.58 10.64 -7.39
CA MET A 136 4.07 9.35 -7.87
C MET A 136 4.74 9.48 -9.24
N LYS A 137 4.12 10.21 -10.19
CA LYS A 137 4.72 10.48 -11.51
C LYS A 137 6.01 11.29 -11.39
N ARG A 138 6.09 12.23 -10.45
CA ARG A 138 7.28 13.06 -10.24
C ARG A 138 8.45 12.24 -9.70
N VAL A 139 8.24 11.50 -8.60
CA VAL A 139 9.33 10.85 -7.86
C VAL A 139 9.78 9.52 -8.48
N LEU A 140 8.89 8.79 -9.16
CA LEU A 140 9.27 7.57 -9.84
C LEU A 140 10.20 7.88 -11.02
N LYS A 141 11.22 7.06 -11.22
CA LYS A 141 12.04 7.06 -12.43
C LYS A 141 11.23 6.59 -13.63
N PRO A 142 11.60 6.97 -14.88
CA PRO A 142 11.04 6.31 -16.06
C PRO A 142 11.15 4.78 -15.94
N GLY A 143 10.04 4.05 -16.15
CA GLY A 143 9.93 2.62 -15.90
C GLY A 143 9.84 2.21 -14.43
N GLY A 144 9.91 3.17 -13.50
CA GLY A 144 9.67 2.95 -12.07
C GLY A 144 8.22 2.55 -11.80
N LYS A 145 8.00 1.80 -10.73
CA LYS A 145 6.69 1.19 -10.45
C LYS A 145 6.23 1.47 -9.03
N HIS A 146 4.91 1.61 -8.87
CA HIS A 146 4.25 1.53 -7.58
C HIS A 146 3.42 0.24 -7.55
N ILE A 147 3.75 -0.67 -6.63
CA ILE A 147 3.01 -1.91 -6.37
C ILE A 147 2.17 -1.70 -5.13
N PHE A 148 0.85 -1.82 -5.25
CA PHE A 148 -0.05 -1.46 -4.16
C PHE A 148 -1.36 -2.26 -4.15
N SER A 149 -2.03 -2.25 -3.00
CA SER A 149 -3.41 -2.67 -2.86
C SER A 149 -4.29 -1.50 -2.46
N ILE A 150 -5.54 -1.57 -2.86
CA ILE A 150 -6.64 -0.71 -2.42
C ILE A 150 -7.91 -1.56 -2.30
N PRO A 151 -8.83 -1.23 -1.39
CA PRO A 151 -10.15 -1.84 -1.38
C PRO A 151 -10.90 -1.49 -2.67
N MET A 152 -11.44 -2.51 -3.33
CA MET A 152 -12.27 -2.34 -4.51
C MET A 152 -13.74 -2.50 -4.15
N TYR A 153 -14.57 -1.62 -4.68
CA TYR A 153 -16.01 -1.62 -4.48
C TYR A 153 -16.74 -1.83 -5.79
N ASP A 154 -17.97 -2.35 -5.71
CA ASP A 154 -18.83 -2.43 -6.87
C ASP A 154 -19.21 -1.02 -7.37
N GLY A 155 -19.23 -0.86 -8.70
CA GLY A 155 -19.59 0.40 -9.34
C GLY A 155 -18.39 1.21 -9.83
N MET A 156 -18.55 2.53 -9.84
CA MET A 156 -17.54 3.49 -10.30
C MET A 156 -16.80 4.11 -9.12
N THR A 157 -15.57 4.57 -9.36
CA THR A 157 -14.79 5.33 -8.37
C THR A 157 -15.50 6.61 -7.97
N ARG A 158 -15.61 6.85 -6.66
CA ARG A 158 -16.33 8.01 -6.11
C ARG A 158 -15.63 8.55 -4.86
N GLN A 159 -15.73 9.85 -4.66
CA GLN A 159 -15.26 10.52 -3.47
C GLN A 159 -16.31 10.39 -2.35
N ARG A 160 -15.85 10.06 -1.14
CA ARG A 160 -16.70 9.93 0.05
C ARG A 160 -16.70 11.17 0.93
N ALA A 161 -15.56 11.87 0.96
CA ALA A 161 -15.40 13.10 1.72
C ALA A 161 -14.37 14.01 1.05
N SER A 162 -14.44 15.29 1.36
CA SER A 162 -13.45 16.32 1.00
C SER A 162 -13.07 17.13 2.24
N ILE A 163 -12.03 17.94 2.12
CA ILE A 163 -11.71 18.98 3.10
C ILE A 163 -11.97 20.32 2.42
N GLU A 164 -12.89 21.12 2.97
CA GLU A 164 -13.22 22.46 2.53
C GLU A 164 -13.07 23.41 3.74
N ASP A 165 -12.30 24.47 3.58
CA ASP A 165 -12.00 25.46 4.65
C ASP A 165 -11.53 24.79 5.96
N GLY A 166 -10.67 23.76 5.85
CA GLY A 166 -10.12 23.01 6.97
C GLY A 166 -11.14 22.11 7.69
N ARG A 167 -12.31 21.88 7.11
CA ARG A 167 -13.37 21.04 7.67
C ARG A 167 -13.69 19.86 6.75
N ILE A 168 -13.95 18.71 7.36
CA ILE A 168 -14.38 17.52 6.61
C ILE A 168 -15.83 17.71 6.18
N LYS A 169 -16.05 17.63 4.86
CA LYS A 169 -17.37 17.59 4.22
C LYS A 169 -17.64 16.17 3.76
N TYR A 170 -18.66 15.53 4.29
CA TYR A 170 -19.07 14.18 3.91
C TYR A 170 -19.99 14.22 2.71
N ILE A 171 -19.60 13.54 1.62
CA ILE A 171 -20.38 13.37 0.38
C ILE A 171 -21.22 12.11 0.48
N LEU A 172 -20.68 11.06 1.12
CA LEU A 172 -21.32 9.79 1.40
C LEU A 172 -21.32 9.52 2.92
N PRO A 173 -22.10 8.54 3.41
CA PRO A 173 -22.06 8.14 4.81
C PRO A 173 -20.64 7.89 5.30
N LYS A 174 -20.34 8.30 6.52
CA LYS A 174 -19.00 8.16 7.14
C LYS A 174 -18.52 6.71 7.06
N HIS A 175 -17.29 6.53 6.64
CA HIS A 175 -16.63 5.24 6.56
C HIS A 175 -15.22 5.35 7.12
N TYR A 176 -14.87 4.47 8.03
CA TYR A 176 -13.57 4.46 8.69
C TYR A 176 -12.96 3.06 8.62
N HIS A 177 -11.66 3.00 8.44
CA HIS A 177 -10.88 1.79 8.65
C HIS A 177 -10.18 1.84 10.01
N CYS A 178 -9.75 0.67 10.53
CA CYS A 178 -8.86 0.63 11.68
C CYS A 178 -7.51 1.25 11.31
N ASP A 179 -7.06 2.20 12.12
CA ASP A 179 -5.76 2.82 11.98
C ASP A 179 -4.76 2.16 12.95
N PRO A 180 -3.78 1.39 12.45
CA PRO A 180 -2.75 0.78 13.29
C PRO A 180 -1.64 1.78 13.69
N ALA A 181 -1.68 3.03 13.22
CA ALA A 181 -0.68 4.03 13.54
C ALA A 181 -0.67 4.34 15.04
N LYS A 182 0.54 4.50 15.60
CA LYS A 182 0.73 4.70 17.05
C LYS A 182 0.10 5.98 17.57
N ASP A 183 -0.02 7.00 16.72
CA ASP A 183 -0.55 8.32 17.05
C ASP A 183 -2.01 8.50 16.66
N GLY A 184 -2.62 7.51 16.02
CA GLY A 184 -4.01 7.51 15.60
C GLY A 184 -4.98 7.29 16.75
N ASN A 185 -6.22 7.71 16.58
CA ASN A 185 -7.32 7.42 17.50
C ASN A 185 -7.91 6.01 17.28
N GLY A 186 -7.21 5.16 16.53
CA GLY A 186 -7.63 3.81 16.18
C GLY A 186 -8.49 3.73 14.91
N PHE A 187 -8.82 4.87 14.28
CA PHE A 187 -9.65 4.92 13.07
C PHE A 187 -9.14 5.98 12.11
N ILE A 188 -9.14 5.66 10.82
CA ILE A 188 -8.81 6.58 9.74
C ILE A 188 -9.97 6.71 8.76
N LEU A 189 -10.30 7.95 8.36
CA LEU A 189 -11.39 8.23 7.43
C LEU A 189 -11.05 7.73 6.02
N VAL A 190 -12.05 7.16 5.36
CA VAL A 190 -11.98 6.80 3.94
C VAL A 190 -12.50 7.96 3.10
N PHE A 191 -11.65 8.54 2.27
CA PHE A 191 -12.00 9.62 1.34
C PHE A 191 -12.46 9.11 -0.01
N TRP A 192 -12.06 7.89 -0.42
CA TRP A 192 -12.33 7.33 -1.74
C TRP A 192 -12.82 5.89 -1.69
N ASP A 193 -13.88 5.60 -2.43
CA ASP A 193 -14.24 4.24 -2.85
C ASP A 193 -13.73 4.05 -4.28
N TYR A 194 -12.87 3.07 -4.51
CA TYR A 194 -12.35 2.75 -5.84
C TYR A 194 -13.20 1.67 -6.52
N GLY A 195 -13.60 1.93 -7.78
CA GLY A 195 -14.46 1.07 -8.56
C GLY A 195 -13.77 0.52 -9.81
N LYS A 196 -14.56 -0.12 -10.66
CA LYS A 196 -14.08 -0.80 -11.89
C LYS A 196 -13.36 0.10 -12.89
N ASP A 197 -13.56 1.41 -12.80
CA ASP A 197 -12.93 2.42 -13.64
C ASP A 197 -11.56 2.89 -13.12
N PHE A 198 -11.09 2.35 -11.99
CA PHE A 198 -9.87 2.83 -11.33
C PHE A 198 -8.68 2.93 -12.28
N ALA A 199 -8.36 1.86 -13.00
CA ALA A 199 -7.21 1.84 -13.89
C ALA A 199 -7.34 2.86 -15.04
N THR A 200 -8.51 2.96 -15.66
CA THR A 200 -8.74 3.90 -16.77
C THR A 200 -8.82 5.34 -16.30
N ARG A 201 -9.31 5.59 -15.10
CA ARG A 201 -9.45 6.93 -14.53
C ARG A 201 -8.12 7.58 -14.18
N PHE A 202 -7.14 6.78 -13.69
CA PHE A 202 -5.86 7.28 -13.19
C PHE A 202 -4.67 6.96 -14.10
N SER A 203 -4.89 6.27 -15.24
CA SER A 203 -3.87 6.15 -16.30
C SER A 203 -3.91 7.35 -17.22
N ASP A 204 -2.74 7.78 -17.68
CA ASP A 204 -2.56 8.82 -18.69
C ASP A 204 -1.31 8.53 -19.56
N ASP A 205 -0.84 9.51 -20.33
CA ASP A 205 0.35 9.40 -21.18
C ASP A 205 1.67 9.30 -20.40
N ARG A 206 1.66 9.60 -19.08
CA ARG A 206 2.84 9.54 -18.21
C ARG A 206 2.82 8.35 -17.26
N MET A 207 1.65 7.73 -17.03
CA MET A 207 1.51 6.63 -16.10
C MET A 207 0.47 5.62 -16.57
N ARG A 208 0.85 4.36 -16.58
CA ARG A 208 -0.03 3.22 -16.88
C ARG A 208 -0.36 2.45 -15.61
N ILE A 209 -1.65 2.25 -15.34
CA ILE A 209 -2.13 1.41 -14.25
C ILE A 209 -2.65 0.09 -14.79
N SER A 210 -2.20 -1.01 -14.21
CA SER A 210 -2.55 -2.37 -14.61
C SER A 210 -2.65 -3.29 -13.39
N ILE A 211 -3.27 -4.44 -13.56
CA ILE A 211 -3.30 -5.49 -12.55
C ILE A 211 -1.94 -6.19 -12.54
N ALA A 212 -1.22 -6.11 -11.42
CA ALA A 212 -0.01 -6.89 -11.20
C ALA A 212 -0.35 -8.33 -10.80
N LYS A 213 -1.34 -8.51 -9.93
CA LYS A 213 -1.78 -9.81 -9.42
C LYS A 213 -3.26 -9.82 -9.07
N GLY A 214 -3.88 -10.99 -9.21
CA GLY A 214 -5.28 -11.21 -8.81
C GLY A 214 -6.23 -11.36 -10.00
N PRO A 215 -7.56 -11.43 -9.71
CA PRO A 215 -8.14 -11.32 -8.36
C PRO A 215 -7.84 -12.54 -7.47
N PHE A 216 -7.76 -12.30 -6.14
CA PHE A 216 -7.47 -13.31 -5.13
C PHE A 216 -8.59 -13.42 -4.10
N GLY A 217 -8.76 -14.62 -3.54
CA GLY A 217 -9.71 -14.89 -2.46
C GLY A 217 -11.18 -14.65 -2.87
N PRO A 218 -12.09 -14.82 -1.90
CA PRO A 218 -13.52 -14.62 -2.15
C PRO A 218 -13.88 -13.15 -2.42
N ASP A 219 -13.07 -12.22 -1.94
CA ASP A 219 -13.31 -10.76 -2.05
C ASP A 219 -12.69 -10.16 -3.32
N GLY A 220 -12.14 -11.00 -4.22
CA GLY A 220 -11.57 -10.56 -5.49
C GLY A 220 -10.41 -9.56 -5.36
N LYS A 221 -9.59 -9.65 -4.32
CA LYS A 221 -8.49 -8.71 -4.05
C LYS A 221 -7.52 -8.63 -5.22
N ILE A 222 -7.09 -7.40 -5.52
CA ILE A 222 -6.19 -7.08 -6.62
C ILE A 222 -4.95 -6.38 -6.05
N VAL A 223 -3.79 -6.75 -6.60
CA VAL A 223 -2.56 -5.96 -6.47
C VAL A 223 -2.36 -5.20 -7.77
N TRP A 224 -2.26 -3.90 -7.65
CA TRP A 224 -2.09 -2.98 -8.76
C TRP A 224 -0.63 -2.65 -9.01
N CYS A 225 -0.33 -2.29 -10.23
CA CYS A 225 0.95 -1.70 -10.65
C CYS A 225 0.66 -0.40 -11.38
N ALA A 226 1.15 0.72 -10.87
CA ALA A 226 1.27 1.96 -11.60
C ALA A 226 2.72 2.10 -12.08
N GLU A 227 2.93 2.17 -13.39
CA GLU A 227 4.24 2.27 -14.03
C GLU A 227 4.38 3.65 -14.69
N LYS A 228 5.45 4.38 -14.33
CA LYS A 228 5.80 5.62 -15.01
C LYS A 228 6.34 5.31 -16.41
N LEU A 229 5.76 5.95 -17.43
CA LEU A 229 6.11 5.79 -18.84
C LEU A 229 7.28 6.68 -19.25
#